data_59f3612f6a3e900be134ea068154cd89
#
_entry.id   59f3612f6a3e900be134ea068154cd89
#
_cell.length_a   1.000
_cell.length_b   1.000
_cell.length_c   1.000
_cell.angle_alpha   90.00
_cell.angle_beta   90.00
_cell.angle_gamma   90.00
#
_symmetry.space_group_name_H-M   'P 1'
#
loop_
_entity.id
_entity.type
_entity.pdbx_description
1 polymer ?
#
loop_
_entity_poly.entity_id
_entity_poly.type
_entity_poly.pdbx_seq_one_letter_code
_entity_poly.pdbx_strand_id
1 'polypeptide(L)'
;DNVDTYITFHGVESAMALWVNGTFVGYSEDTFTPSSFNITDLIVNGENKIAVNVYRFSSGSWLEDQDFWRFSGIFRDVELQMVPHIHLKDIKILTHLNENYDHATVEVTPMIEKKEAKFKAVYTLKYKDEVIGQKESKDCCSPINFELDDPHLWSAEKPNLYQLYVEIMDENGLVECSQHNVGVREFKLIDGIMCINGKRIVFHGVNRHEFSAKTGRTVSYEDTKKDILNMKANNINALRTCHYPNQTFVYDLCDEYGLYVIDEVNLETHGTWSELFDKAHILPDDKPEWLDIILDRANSMYERDKNHPSIIIWSLGNESYGGKNLYEMSKFMKQKDTSRLIHYEGLSHDRRYNETSDIESQMYTFAVEGTSR
;
A
#
# COMPACT_ATOMS: atom_id res chain seq x y z
N ASP A 1 17.62 6.15 26.69
CA ASP A 1 17.14 7.50 26.55
C ASP A 1 17.43 8.16 25.20
N ASN A 2 17.92 7.43 24.18
CA ASN A 2 18.11 7.91 22.80
C ASN A 2 17.13 7.24 21.82
N VAL A 3 15.92 6.92 22.29
CA VAL A 3 14.89 6.29 21.49
C VAL A 3 13.54 6.99 21.66
N ASP A 4 12.78 7.06 20.60
CA ASP A 4 11.37 7.41 20.63
C ASP A 4 10.55 6.12 20.66
N THR A 5 9.43 6.11 21.37
CA THR A 5 8.54 4.97 21.48
C THR A 5 7.24 5.25 20.76
N TYR A 6 6.91 4.38 19.81
CA TYR A 6 5.64 4.43 19.06
C TYR A 6 4.78 3.23 19.41
N ILE A 7 3.45 3.45 19.42
CA ILE A 7 2.46 2.39 19.41
C ILE A 7 1.71 2.44 18.09
N THR A 8 1.69 1.31 17.38
CA THR A 8 1.07 1.19 16.06
C THR A 8 -0.04 0.15 16.10
N PHE A 9 -1.22 0.54 15.67
CA PHE A 9 -2.38 -0.35 15.48
C PHE A 9 -2.51 -0.61 13.98
N HIS A 10 -2.33 -1.86 13.57
CA HIS A 10 -2.33 -2.24 12.15
C HIS A 10 -3.71 -2.38 11.53
N GLY A 11 -4.76 -2.41 12.34
CA GLY A 11 -6.15 -2.42 11.87
C GLY A 11 -7.16 -2.34 13.01
N VAL A 12 -8.02 -1.33 12.97
CA VAL A 12 -9.07 -1.10 13.97
C VAL A 12 -10.37 -0.68 13.27
N GLU A 13 -11.42 -1.45 13.42
CA GLU A 13 -12.72 -1.16 12.78
C GLU A 13 -13.66 -0.47 13.79
N SER A 14 -14.24 0.67 13.50
CA SER A 14 -14.10 1.58 12.34
C SER A 14 -13.24 2.79 12.68
N ALA A 15 -13.17 3.19 13.95
CA ALA A 15 -12.38 4.30 14.45
C ALA A 15 -11.92 4.04 15.89
N MET A 16 -10.85 4.73 16.30
CA MET A 16 -10.30 4.59 17.65
C MET A 16 -9.84 5.93 18.23
N ALA A 17 -9.90 6.00 19.55
CA ALA A 17 -9.24 7.04 20.32
C ALA A 17 -8.31 6.41 21.35
N LEU A 18 -7.10 6.96 21.50
CA LEU A 18 -6.03 6.42 22.32
C LEU A 18 -5.72 7.33 23.51
N TRP A 19 -5.53 6.74 24.68
CA TRP A 19 -4.99 7.39 25.89
C TRP A 19 -3.83 6.57 26.44
N VAL A 20 -2.79 7.25 26.88
CA VAL A 20 -1.66 6.66 27.62
C VAL A 20 -1.54 7.39 28.97
N ASN A 21 -1.53 6.63 30.05
CA ASN A 21 -1.45 7.15 31.43
C ASN A 21 -2.47 8.26 31.74
N GLY A 22 -3.66 8.15 31.15
CA GLY A 22 -4.76 9.11 31.31
C GLY A 22 -4.69 10.34 30.38
N THR A 23 -3.63 10.50 29.60
CA THR A 23 -3.49 11.59 28.64
C THR A 23 -3.99 11.14 27.27
N PHE A 24 -4.85 11.96 26.63
CA PHE A 24 -5.31 11.73 25.26
C PHE A 24 -4.13 11.88 24.28
N VAL A 25 -3.95 10.89 23.41
CA VAL A 25 -2.85 10.83 22.44
C VAL A 25 -3.31 11.19 21.02
N GLY A 26 -4.44 10.59 20.59
CA GLY A 26 -4.93 10.82 19.24
C GLY A 26 -6.16 9.99 18.89
N TYR A 27 -6.64 10.23 17.68
CA TYR A 27 -7.81 9.59 17.07
C TYR A 27 -7.46 9.17 15.63
N SER A 28 -8.06 8.07 15.16
CA SER A 28 -7.90 7.59 13.78
C SER A 28 -9.19 6.97 13.26
N GLU A 29 -9.44 7.16 11.97
CA GLU A 29 -10.51 6.53 11.18
C GLU A 29 -9.91 6.00 9.87
N ASP A 30 -9.58 4.84 9.72
CA ASP A 30 -9.34 4.02 8.54
C ASP A 30 -9.07 2.61 9.04
N THR A 31 -10.00 1.74 8.75
CA THR A 31 -9.98 0.39 9.30
C THR A 31 -8.73 -0.40 8.88
N PHE A 32 -8.20 -0.17 7.66
CA PHE A 32 -7.27 -1.10 7.01
C PHE A 32 -5.84 -0.59 6.84
N THR A 33 -5.56 0.67 7.19
CA THR A 33 -4.20 1.19 7.23
C THR A 33 -3.72 1.40 8.67
N PRO A 34 -2.41 1.27 8.95
CA PRO A 34 -1.88 1.42 10.29
C PRO A 34 -2.04 2.84 10.84
N SER A 35 -2.33 2.92 12.14
CA SER A 35 -2.34 4.16 12.92
C SER A 35 -1.22 4.13 13.94
N SER A 36 -0.22 4.98 13.77
CA SER A 36 0.97 5.04 14.63
C SER A 36 1.01 6.34 15.45
N PHE A 37 1.29 6.20 16.74
CA PHE A 37 1.30 7.32 17.69
C PHE A 37 2.62 7.34 18.45
N ASN A 38 3.29 8.50 18.49
CA ASN A 38 4.43 8.70 19.36
C ASN A 38 3.95 8.89 20.82
N ILE A 39 4.42 8.01 21.69
CA ILE A 39 4.04 8.00 23.12
C ILE A 39 5.25 8.25 24.04
N THR A 40 6.39 8.65 23.50
CA THR A 40 7.67 8.81 24.22
C THR A 40 7.54 9.63 25.48
N ASP A 41 6.91 10.79 25.40
CA ASP A 41 6.78 11.71 26.54
C ASP A 41 5.69 11.31 27.54
N LEU A 42 4.91 10.27 27.24
CA LEU A 42 3.78 9.83 28.05
C LEU A 42 4.06 8.56 28.85
N ILE A 43 5.12 7.83 28.46
CA ILE A 43 5.50 6.59 29.16
C ILE A 43 6.42 6.86 30.34
N VAL A 44 6.31 6.02 31.36
CA VAL A 44 7.12 6.09 32.57
C VAL A 44 7.84 4.76 32.82
N ASN A 45 8.89 4.77 33.62
CA ASN A 45 9.54 3.54 34.06
C ASN A 45 8.57 2.70 34.92
N GLY A 46 8.38 1.43 34.54
CA GLY A 46 7.50 0.50 35.22
C GLY A 46 6.17 0.32 34.50
N GLU A 47 5.08 0.29 35.22
CA GLU A 47 3.74 0.03 34.68
C GLU A 47 3.20 1.26 33.93
N ASN A 48 2.72 1.04 32.70
CA ASN A 48 2.04 2.04 31.88
C ASN A 48 0.63 1.55 31.54
N LYS A 49 -0.34 2.45 31.60
CA LYS A 49 -1.74 2.15 31.29
C LYS A 49 -2.10 2.70 29.92
N ILE A 50 -2.46 1.80 29.01
CA ILE A 50 -2.98 2.12 27.70
C ILE A 50 -4.50 1.90 27.71
N ALA A 51 -5.26 2.89 27.24
CA ALA A 51 -6.71 2.77 27.06
C ALA A 51 -7.06 3.13 25.62
N VAL A 52 -7.84 2.26 24.97
CA VAL A 52 -8.32 2.45 23.60
C VAL A 52 -9.84 2.41 23.63
N ASN A 53 -10.48 3.46 23.12
CA ASN A 53 -11.91 3.45 22.85
C ASN A 53 -12.12 3.16 21.36
N VAL A 54 -12.71 2.01 21.04
CA VAL A 54 -13.04 1.62 19.66
C VAL A 54 -14.49 1.96 19.38
N TYR A 55 -14.72 2.72 18.34
CA TYR A 55 -16.05 3.09 17.87
C TYR A 55 -16.50 2.13 16.78
N ARG A 56 -17.65 1.51 16.97
CA ARG A 56 -18.22 0.58 16.00
C ARG A 56 -18.63 1.28 14.70
N PHE A 57 -19.10 2.52 14.82
CA PHE A 57 -19.49 3.38 13.70
C PHE A 57 -18.85 4.76 13.85
N SER A 58 -18.42 5.31 12.73
CA SER A 58 -17.80 6.63 12.62
C SER A 58 -18.24 7.28 11.31
N SER A 59 -17.77 8.49 11.02
CA SER A 59 -17.91 9.09 9.68
C SER A 59 -17.30 8.21 8.60
N GLY A 60 -16.17 7.55 8.90
CA GLY A 60 -15.52 6.59 8.00
C GLY A 60 -16.39 5.41 7.60
N SER A 61 -17.36 5.02 8.44
CA SER A 61 -18.27 3.90 8.12
C SER A 61 -19.14 4.13 6.87
N TRP A 62 -19.34 5.38 6.45
CA TRP A 62 -20.02 5.71 5.21
C TRP A 62 -19.18 5.45 3.96
N LEU A 63 -17.86 5.37 4.13
CA LEU A 63 -16.89 5.10 3.08
C LEU A 63 -16.39 3.65 3.10
N GLU A 64 -16.77 2.88 4.11
CA GLU A 64 -16.37 1.48 4.34
C GLU A 64 -17.59 0.56 4.30
N ASP A 65 -18.38 0.68 3.23
CA ASP A 65 -19.63 -0.05 3.07
C ASP A 65 -19.47 -1.29 2.17
N GLN A 66 -18.33 -1.97 2.32
CA GLN A 66 -18.07 -3.22 1.60
C GLN A 66 -19.12 -4.28 1.92
N ASP A 67 -19.48 -5.08 0.94
CA ASP A 67 -20.34 -6.27 1.08
C ASP A 67 -19.65 -7.33 1.96
N PHE A 68 -19.46 -6.96 3.22
CA PHE A 68 -18.71 -7.74 4.19
C PHE A 68 -19.25 -7.57 5.61
N TRP A 69 -18.93 -8.51 6.51
CA TRP A 69 -19.36 -8.42 7.90
C TRP A 69 -18.65 -7.29 8.65
N ARG A 70 -19.40 -6.56 9.47
CA ARG A 70 -18.88 -5.50 10.35
C ARG A 70 -18.61 -6.09 11.73
N PHE A 71 -17.39 -6.55 11.95
CA PHE A 71 -17.00 -7.20 13.20
C PHE A 71 -16.71 -6.20 14.31
N SER A 72 -16.14 -5.02 13.98
CA SER A 72 -15.63 -4.05 14.92
C SER A 72 -14.47 -4.58 15.77
N GLY A 73 -13.69 -3.69 16.37
CA GLY A 73 -12.59 -4.04 17.26
C GLY A 73 -11.22 -3.93 16.63
N ILE A 74 -10.21 -4.29 17.41
CA ILE A 74 -8.81 -4.37 17.00
C ILE A 74 -8.60 -5.77 16.42
N PHE A 75 -8.42 -5.89 15.11
CA PHE A 75 -8.38 -7.20 14.42
C PHE A 75 -7.04 -7.54 13.79
N ARG A 76 -6.10 -6.59 13.73
CA ARG A 76 -4.71 -6.79 13.36
C ARG A 76 -3.80 -6.50 14.55
N ASP A 77 -2.53 -6.76 14.41
CA ASP A 77 -1.53 -6.63 15.47
C ASP A 77 -1.45 -5.20 16.03
N VAL A 78 -1.04 -5.11 17.29
CA VAL A 78 -0.65 -3.87 17.96
C VAL A 78 0.82 -3.99 18.32
N GLU A 79 1.63 -3.06 17.84
CA GLU A 79 3.08 -3.10 17.94
C GLU A 79 3.60 -1.93 18.78
N LEU A 80 4.59 -2.22 19.64
CA LEU A 80 5.41 -1.20 20.29
C LEU A 80 6.78 -1.18 19.64
N GLN A 81 7.12 -0.03 19.08
CA GLN A 81 8.41 0.17 18.41
C GLN A 81 9.25 1.17 19.22
N MET A 82 10.50 0.80 19.49
CA MET A 82 11.53 1.71 20.01
C MET A 82 12.42 2.12 18.86
N VAL A 83 12.33 3.35 18.46
CA VAL A 83 13.01 3.89 17.27
C VAL A 83 14.15 4.81 17.71
N PRO A 84 15.40 4.57 17.27
CA PRO A 84 16.51 5.46 17.56
C PRO A 84 16.26 6.90 17.08
N HIS A 85 16.84 7.90 17.76
CA HIS A 85 16.75 9.31 17.33
C HIS A 85 17.37 9.59 15.95
N ILE A 86 18.18 8.65 15.44
CA ILE A 86 18.63 8.62 14.04
C ILE A 86 18.11 7.33 13.46
N HIS A 87 17.19 7.40 12.51
CA HIS A 87 16.58 6.23 11.91
C HIS A 87 16.08 6.50 10.49
N LEU A 88 15.89 5.44 9.73
CA LEU A 88 15.23 5.49 8.43
C LEU A 88 13.71 5.60 8.64
N LYS A 89 13.18 6.82 8.55
CA LYS A 89 11.75 7.07 8.72
C LYS A 89 10.91 6.54 7.56
N ASP A 90 11.42 6.68 6.34
CA ASP A 90 10.79 6.23 5.11
C ASP A 90 11.82 6.02 4.01
N ILE A 91 11.44 5.26 3.01
CA ILE A 91 12.25 5.05 1.80
C ILE A 91 11.33 4.94 0.59
N LYS A 92 11.71 5.59 -0.51
CA LYS A 92 11.06 5.41 -1.81
C LYS A 92 12.04 4.78 -2.77
N ILE A 93 11.63 3.69 -3.42
CA ILE A 93 12.45 2.94 -4.37
C ILE A 93 11.73 2.96 -5.72
N LEU A 94 12.40 3.49 -6.73
CA LEU A 94 11.93 3.50 -8.12
C LEU A 94 12.90 2.72 -9.00
N THR A 95 12.38 2.09 -10.03
CA THR A 95 13.19 1.38 -11.03
C THR A 95 12.90 1.95 -12.40
N HIS A 96 13.95 2.35 -13.13
CA HIS A 96 13.87 2.92 -14.46
C HIS A 96 14.58 2.01 -15.44
N LEU A 97 13.87 1.53 -16.43
CA LEU A 97 14.40 0.65 -17.48
C LEU A 97 14.56 1.41 -18.77
N ASN A 98 15.60 1.10 -19.53
CA ASN A 98 15.75 1.58 -20.89
C ASN A 98 14.80 0.85 -21.87
N GLU A 99 14.71 1.32 -23.11
CA GLU A 99 13.79 0.77 -24.12
C GLU A 99 14.08 -0.70 -24.47
N ASN A 100 15.31 -1.16 -24.35
CA ASN A 100 15.73 -2.53 -24.64
C ASN A 100 15.60 -3.48 -23.46
N TYR A 101 15.30 -2.97 -22.25
CA TYR A 101 15.23 -3.75 -20.98
C TYR A 101 16.54 -4.43 -20.60
N ASP A 102 17.68 -3.95 -21.10
CA ASP A 102 19.03 -4.46 -20.83
C ASP A 102 19.85 -3.55 -19.90
N HIS A 103 19.28 -2.40 -19.50
CA HIS A 103 19.86 -1.51 -18.52
C HIS A 103 18.76 -0.93 -17.60
N ALA A 104 19.08 -0.84 -16.30
CA ALA A 104 18.16 -0.26 -15.31
C ALA A 104 18.89 0.61 -14.30
N THR A 105 18.22 1.66 -13.85
CA THR A 105 18.61 2.44 -12.68
C THR A 105 17.67 2.13 -11.54
N VAL A 106 18.20 1.74 -10.38
CA VAL A 106 17.46 1.68 -9.11
C VAL A 106 17.71 2.97 -8.36
N GLU A 107 16.70 3.83 -8.28
CA GLU A 107 16.72 5.09 -7.55
C GLU A 107 16.16 4.89 -6.15
N VAL A 108 16.95 5.21 -5.14
CA VAL A 108 16.61 5.08 -3.72
C VAL A 108 16.59 6.47 -3.10
N THR A 109 15.43 6.92 -2.68
CA THR A 109 15.26 8.19 -1.96
C THR A 109 14.95 7.91 -0.49
N PRO A 110 15.92 8.02 0.42
CA PRO A 110 15.70 7.84 1.84
C PRO A 110 15.04 9.07 2.47
N MET A 111 14.38 8.87 3.59
CA MET A 111 14.01 9.93 4.53
C MET A 111 14.55 9.54 5.91
N ILE A 112 15.74 10.08 6.24
CA ILE A 112 16.37 9.82 7.53
C ILE A 112 16.01 10.93 8.50
N GLU A 113 15.33 10.57 9.58
CA GLU A 113 15.06 11.46 10.70
C GLU A 113 16.27 11.47 11.64
N LYS A 114 16.67 12.67 12.08
CA LYS A 114 17.79 12.85 13.01
C LYS A 114 17.54 14.03 13.94
N LYS A 115 17.85 13.88 15.21
CA LYS A 115 17.86 14.96 16.20
C LYS A 115 19.30 15.43 16.39
N GLU A 116 19.70 16.52 15.69
CA GLU A 116 21.00 17.23 15.84
C GLU A 116 22.29 16.37 15.79
N ALA A 117 22.21 15.12 15.34
CA ALA A 117 23.33 14.19 15.33
C ALA A 117 23.95 14.05 13.93
N LYS A 118 25.26 13.75 13.90
CA LYS A 118 25.97 13.37 12.68
C LYS A 118 25.74 11.89 12.42
N PHE A 119 25.46 11.54 11.18
CA PHE A 119 25.30 10.16 10.75
C PHE A 119 26.01 9.90 9.42
N LYS A 120 26.18 8.62 9.13
CA LYS A 120 26.53 8.09 7.82
C LYS A 120 25.58 6.94 7.52
N ALA A 121 24.99 6.93 6.35
CA ALA A 121 24.21 5.79 5.85
C ALA A 121 24.97 5.05 4.74
N VAL A 122 24.96 3.74 4.79
CA VAL A 122 25.54 2.86 3.78
C VAL A 122 24.41 2.06 3.13
N TYR A 123 24.33 2.13 1.82
CA TYR A 123 23.34 1.45 1.01
C TYR A 123 24.03 0.35 0.21
N THR A 124 23.65 -0.89 0.42
CA THR A 124 24.20 -2.04 -0.28
C THR A 124 23.11 -2.77 -1.04
N LEU A 125 23.21 -2.78 -2.36
CA LEU A 125 22.30 -3.53 -3.23
C LEU A 125 22.91 -4.90 -3.53
N LYS A 126 22.15 -5.97 -3.30
CA LYS A 126 22.56 -7.36 -3.56
C LYS A 126 21.55 -8.06 -4.46
N TYR A 127 22.03 -9.02 -5.23
CA TYR A 127 21.20 -10.04 -5.84
C TYR A 127 21.68 -11.40 -5.38
N LYS A 128 20.84 -12.11 -4.62
CA LYS A 128 21.25 -13.31 -3.86
C LYS A 128 22.46 -12.99 -2.96
N ASP A 129 23.57 -13.71 -3.13
CA ASP A 129 24.78 -13.52 -2.33
C ASP A 129 25.76 -12.49 -2.94
N GLU A 130 25.50 -11.99 -4.13
CA GLU A 130 26.38 -11.08 -4.85
C GLU A 130 26.07 -9.61 -4.52
N VAL A 131 27.11 -8.84 -4.18
CA VAL A 131 27.02 -7.38 -4.00
C VAL A 131 27.08 -6.72 -5.38
N ILE A 132 25.97 -6.13 -5.81
CA ILE A 132 25.86 -5.41 -7.07
C ILE A 132 26.48 -4.02 -6.96
N GLY A 133 26.29 -3.36 -5.82
CA GLY A 133 26.85 -2.04 -5.58
C GLY A 133 26.71 -1.61 -4.13
N GLN A 134 27.58 -0.68 -3.73
CA GLN A 134 27.55 -0.05 -2.42
C GLN A 134 27.75 1.45 -2.56
N LYS A 135 26.95 2.23 -1.85
CA LYS A 135 27.00 3.69 -1.81
C LYS A 135 26.96 4.20 -0.36
N GLU A 136 27.62 5.32 -0.12
CA GLU A 136 27.57 6.00 1.18
C GLU A 136 26.98 7.40 1.02
N SER A 137 26.22 7.85 2.02
CA SER A 137 25.68 9.20 2.09
C SER A 137 25.68 9.72 3.52
N LYS A 138 25.77 11.05 3.65
CA LYS A 138 25.53 11.80 4.89
C LYS A 138 24.33 12.73 4.74
N ASP A 139 23.65 12.63 3.60
CA ASP A 139 22.43 13.37 3.31
C ASP A 139 21.20 12.56 3.72
N CYS A 140 20.21 13.23 4.30
CA CYS A 140 19.03 12.59 4.85
C CYS A 140 17.93 12.30 3.81
N CYS A 141 18.01 12.85 2.60
CA CYS A 141 16.92 12.76 1.62
C CYS A 141 17.35 12.80 0.15
N SER A 142 18.66 12.92 -0.16
CA SER A 142 19.11 12.94 -1.55
C SER A 142 19.03 11.54 -2.18
N PRO A 143 18.55 11.43 -3.42
CA PRO A 143 18.48 10.17 -4.14
C PRO A 143 19.84 9.50 -4.35
N ILE A 144 19.88 8.20 -4.29
CA ILE A 144 21.04 7.34 -4.52
C ILE A 144 20.69 6.36 -5.63
N ASN A 145 21.53 6.32 -6.67
CA ASN A 145 21.25 5.49 -7.86
C ASN A 145 22.21 4.30 -7.93
N PHE A 146 21.68 3.14 -8.28
CA PHE A 146 22.45 1.94 -8.65
C PHE A 146 22.15 1.63 -10.12
N GLU A 147 23.21 1.51 -10.93
CA GLU A 147 23.13 1.14 -12.33
C GLU A 147 23.28 -0.38 -12.46
N LEU A 148 22.41 -0.99 -13.25
CA LEU A 148 22.36 -2.42 -13.50
C LEU A 148 22.45 -2.70 -14.99
N ASP A 149 23.45 -3.45 -15.39
CA ASP A 149 23.56 -4.01 -16.75
C ASP A 149 22.94 -5.42 -16.75
N ASP A 150 22.15 -5.75 -17.76
CA ASP A 150 21.41 -7.00 -17.88
C ASP A 150 20.64 -7.38 -16.60
N PRO A 151 19.73 -6.51 -16.11
CA PRO A 151 19.09 -6.71 -14.82
C PRO A 151 18.19 -7.95 -14.79
N HIS A 152 18.14 -8.61 -13.63
CA HIS A 152 17.17 -9.66 -13.37
C HIS A 152 15.79 -9.05 -13.15
N LEU A 153 14.98 -9.01 -14.22
CA LEU A 153 13.66 -8.39 -14.18
C LEU A 153 12.67 -9.19 -13.33
N TRP A 154 11.82 -8.46 -12.61
CA TRP A 154 10.70 -9.03 -11.87
C TRP A 154 9.47 -9.18 -12.77
N SER A 155 8.81 -10.33 -12.69
CA SER A 155 7.45 -10.58 -13.21
C SER A 155 6.78 -11.68 -12.37
N ALA A 156 5.47 -11.89 -12.52
CA ALA A 156 4.77 -12.96 -11.82
C ALA A 156 5.29 -14.37 -12.17
N GLU A 157 5.88 -14.55 -13.37
CA GLU A 157 6.50 -15.80 -13.80
C GLU A 157 7.96 -15.94 -13.35
N LYS A 158 8.63 -14.81 -13.12
CA LYS A 158 10.03 -14.74 -12.67
C LYS A 158 10.17 -13.66 -11.62
N PRO A 159 9.79 -13.94 -10.36
CA PRO A 159 9.78 -12.95 -9.28
C PRO A 159 11.20 -12.70 -8.73
N ASN A 160 12.10 -12.20 -9.59
CA ASN A 160 13.46 -11.87 -9.19
C ASN A 160 13.47 -10.65 -8.27
N LEU A 161 14.04 -10.79 -7.10
CA LEU A 161 14.18 -9.71 -6.13
C LEU A 161 15.64 -9.46 -5.81
N TYR A 162 16.05 -8.20 -5.88
CA TYR A 162 17.27 -7.70 -5.24
C TYR A 162 16.95 -7.35 -3.80
N GLN A 163 17.96 -7.30 -2.95
CA GLN A 163 17.87 -6.87 -1.56
C GLN A 163 18.69 -5.59 -1.39
N LEU A 164 18.04 -4.52 -0.97
CA LEU A 164 18.69 -3.29 -0.55
C LEU A 164 18.82 -3.28 0.97
N TYR A 165 20.06 -3.24 1.45
CA TYR A 165 20.36 -3.04 2.86
C TYR A 165 20.69 -1.57 3.10
N VAL A 166 20.12 -0.99 4.16
CA VAL A 166 20.41 0.36 4.61
C VAL A 166 20.95 0.27 6.05
N GLU A 167 22.20 0.64 6.22
CA GLU A 167 22.88 0.67 7.52
C GLU A 167 23.12 2.11 7.92
N ILE A 168 22.57 2.54 9.05
CA ILE A 168 22.75 3.88 9.60
C ILE A 168 23.70 3.79 10.77
N MET A 169 24.73 4.65 10.74
CA MET A 169 25.80 4.70 11.74
C MET A 169 25.90 6.10 12.31
N ASP A 170 26.18 6.20 13.60
CA ASP A 170 26.62 7.41 14.28
C ASP A 170 28.11 7.34 14.63
N GLU A 171 28.60 8.21 15.52
CA GLU A 171 30.00 8.19 16.01
C GLU A 171 30.34 6.97 16.88
N ASN A 172 29.35 6.25 17.40
CA ASN A 172 29.49 5.10 18.27
C ASN A 172 29.38 3.78 17.51
N GLY A 173 28.97 3.79 16.25
CA GLY A 173 28.84 2.59 15.40
C GLY A 173 27.44 2.45 14.74
N LEU A 174 27.04 1.20 14.50
CA LEU A 174 25.77 0.88 13.86
C LEU A 174 24.59 1.21 14.79
N VAL A 175 23.67 2.03 14.29
CA VAL A 175 22.44 2.46 14.99
C VAL A 175 21.24 1.64 14.52
N GLU A 176 21.13 1.46 13.19
CA GLU A 176 19.98 0.77 12.56
C GLU A 176 20.45 0.05 11.30
N CYS A 177 19.82 -1.10 11.04
CA CYS A 177 19.96 -1.81 9.77
C CYS A 177 18.57 -2.27 9.31
N SER A 178 18.22 -1.92 8.08
CA SER A 178 16.98 -2.37 7.44
C SER A 178 17.26 -3.07 6.11
N GLN A 179 16.34 -3.95 5.69
CA GLN A 179 16.38 -4.63 4.40
C GLN A 179 15.08 -4.38 3.65
N HIS A 180 15.20 -4.07 2.35
CA HIS A 180 14.09 -3.83 1.46
C HIS A 180 14.23 -4.69 0.20
N ASN A 181 13.14 -5.32 -0.22
CA ASN A 181 13.09 -6.03 -1.49
C ASN A 181 12.91 -5.06 -2.64
N VAL A 182 13.63 -5.28 -3.74
CA VAL A 182 13.59 -4.45 -4.95
C VAL A 182 13.34 -5.33 -6.15
N GLY A 183 12.18 -5.16 -6.79
CA GLY A 183 11.87 -5.82 -8.06
C GLY A 183 12.02 -4.83 -9.22
N VAL A 184 12.97 -5.10 -10.10
CA VAL A 184 13.21 -4.26 -11.29
C VAL A 184 12.19 -4.61 -12.37
N ARG A 185 11.26 -3.69 -12.63
CA ARG A 185 10.19 -3.91 -13.60
C ARG A 185 9.65 -2.60 -14.16
N GLU A 186 9.02 -2.67 -15.34
CA GLU A 186 8.18 -1.62 -15.91
C GLU A 186 6.80 -2.20 -16.24
N PHE A 187 5.73 -1.51 -15.85
CA PHE A 187 4.36 -1.82 -16.27
C PHE A 187 3.76 -0.62 -16.97
N LYS A 188 3.28 -0.81 -18.19
CA LYS A 188 2.65 0.27 -18.97
C LYS A 188 1.69 -0.25 -20.04
N LEU A 189 0.89 0.67 -20.58
CA LEU A 189 0.13 0.43 -21.81
C LEU A 189 1.02 0.72 -23.03
N ILE A 190 1.11 -0.25 -23.95
CA ILE A 190 1.73 -0.08 -25.28
C ILE A 190 0.63 -0.33 -26.30
N ASP A 191 0.28 0.69 -27.07
CA ASP A 191 -0.84 0.64 -28.04
C ASP A 191 -2.16 0.13 -27.44
N GLY A 192 -2.45 0.54 -26.18
CA GLY A 192 -3.64 0.11 -25.46
C GLY A 192 -3.57 -1.30 -24.86
N ILE A 193 -2.42 -1.97 -24.95
CA ILE A 193 -2.20 -3.32 -24.43
C ILE A 193 -1.37 -3.26 -23.16
N MET A 194 -1.80 -3.93 -22.09
CA MET A 194 -1.05 -4.04 -20.84
C MET A 194 0.21 -4.89 -21.05
N CYS A 195 1.36 -4.30 -20.72
CA CYS A 195 2.67 -4.92 -20.87
C CYS A 195 3.48 -4.83 -19.59
N ILE A 196 4.15 -5.92 -19.23
CA ILE A 196 5.22 -5.96 -18.23
C ILE A 196 6.56 -6.17 -18.92
N ASN A 197 7.54 -5.32 -18.64
CA ASN A 197 8.87 -5.39 -19.27
C ASN A 197 8.79 -5.54 -20.81
N GLY A 198 7.93 -4.73 -21.45
CA GLY A 198 7.68 -4.74 -22.88
C GLY A 198 6.89 -5.94 -23.43
N LYS A 199 6.48 -6.89 -22.60
CA LYS A 199 5.74 -8.08 -23.02
C LYS A 199 4.28 -8.00 -22.61
N ARG A 200 3.38 -8.29 -23.57
CA ARG A 200 1.94 -8.38 -23.29
C ARG A 200 1.66 -9.34 -22.14
N ILE A 201 0.78 -8.91 -21.23
CA ILE A 201 0.24 -9.77 -20.18
C ILE A 201 -1.27 -9.90 -20.30
N VAL A 202 -1.80 -11.01 -19.75
CA VAL A 202 -3.22 -11.23 -19.53
C VAL A 202 -3.37 -11.64 -18.07
N PHE A 203 -4.28 -10.98 -17.37
CA PHE A 203 -4.57 -11.34 -15.99
C PHE A 203 -5.52 -12.54 -15.93
N HIS A 204 -5.07 -13.58 -15.26
CA HIS A 204 -5.89 -14.68 -14.75
C HIS A 204 -5.98 -14.46 -13.24
N GLY A 205 -6.81 -13.49 -12.85
CA GLY A 205 -6.83 -12.95 -11.49
C GLY A 205 -8.07 -13.35 -10.69
N VAL A 206 -7.98 -13.10 -9.39
CA VAL A 206 -9.09 -13.27 -8.45
C VAL A 206 -9.23 -12.02 -7.59
N ASN A 207 -10.47 -11.74 -7.16
CA ASN A 207 -10.75 -10.85 -6.07
C ASN A 207 -10.63 -11.62 -4.75
N ARG A 208 -9.97 -11.05 -3.74
CA ARG A 208 -9.77 -11.71 -2.45
C ARG A 208 -10.13 -10.79 -1.30
N HIS A 209 -11.09 -11.22 -0.49
CA HIS A 209 -11.30 -10.66 0.84
C HIS A 209 -10.34 -11.30 1.85
N GLU A 210 -9.82 -10.50 2.80
CA GLU A 210 -9.11 -11.02 3.96
C GLU A 210 -10.11 -11.60 4.96
N PHE A 211 -10.36 -12.89 4.85
CA PHE A 211 -11.33 -13.59 5.67
C PHE A 211 -10.92 -15.04 5.92
N SER A 212 -11.06 -15.48 7.16
CA SER A 212 -10.90 -16.87 7.57
C SER A 212 -12.22 -17.39 8.14
N ALA A 213 -12.64 -18.58 7.69
CA ALA A 213 -13.83 -19.24 8.22
C ALA A 213 -13.72 -19.58 9.73
N LYS A 214 -12.51 -19.56 10.30
CA LYS A 214 -12.25 -19.87 11.72
C LYS A 214 -12.13 -18.62 12.58
N THR A 215 -11.48 -17.58 12.07
CA THR A 215 -11.07 -16.41 12.86
C THR A 215 -11.66 -15.10 12.34
N GLY A 216 -12.56 -15.16 11.35
CA GLY A 216 -13.20 -13.99 10.76
C GLY A 216 -12.20 -13.11 10.02
N ARG A 217 -12.14 -11.83 10.36
CA ARG A 217 -11.25 -10.84 9.71
C ARG A 217 -9.78 -10.94 10.16
N THR A 218 -9.49 -11.65 11.23
CA THR A 218 -8.12 -11.90 11.69
C THR A 218 -7.52 -13.05 10.89
N VAL A 219 -6.73 -12.72 9.87
CA VAL A 219 -6.09 -13.71 8.97
C VAL A 219 -4.61 -13.81 9.28
N SER A 220 -4.12 -15.04 9.40
CA SER A 220 -2.70 -15.29 9.70
C SER A 220 -1.82 -15.25 8.45
N TYR A 221 -0.51 -15.07 8.67
CA TYR A 221 0.50 -15.21 7.61
C TYR A 221 0.40 -16.58 6.91
N GLU A 222 0.24 -17.66 7.68
CA GLU A 222 0.17 -19.03 7.15
C GLU A 222 -1.09 -19.25 6.29
N ASP A 223 -2.25 -18.72 6.70
CA ASP A 223 -3.47 -18.80 5.90
C ASP A 223 -3.29 -18.05 4.57
N THR A 224 -2.73 -16.85 4.61
CA THR A 224 -2.45 -16.04 3.42
C THR A 224 -1.44 -16.72 2.50
N LYS A 225 -0.35 -17.23 3.03
CA LYS A 225 0.67 -17.96 2.26
C LYS A 225 0.07 -19.17 1.56
N LYS A 226 -0.83 -19.91 2.23
CA LYS A 226 -1.55 -21.03 1.65
C LYS A 226 -2.46 -20.59 0.50
N ASP A 227 -3.17 -19.46 0.65
CA ASP A 227 -4.00 -18.89 -0.41
C ASP A 227 -3.16 -18.57 -1.65
N ILE A 228 -2.04 -17.87 -1.47
CA ILE A 228 -1.13 -17.46 -2.55
C ILE A 228 -0.53 -18.68 -3.27
N LEU A 229 -0.06 -19.68 -2.52
CA LEU A 229 0.45 -20.91 -3.10
C LEU A 229 -0.64 -21.68 -3.87
N ASN A 230 -1.88 -21.68 -3.37
CA ASN A 230 -2.99 -22.28 -4.06
C ASN A 230 -3.34 -21.52 -5.36
N MET A 231 -3.30 -20.19 -5.35
CA MET A 231 -3.47 -19.38 -6.57
C MET A 231 -2.41 -19.75 -7.62
N LYS A 232 -1.13 -19.79 -7.23
CA LYS A 232 -0.03 -20.19 -8.14
C LYS A 232 -0.20 -21.59 -8.70
N ALA A 233 -0.61 -22.56 -7.87
CA ALA A 233 -0.83 -23.94 -8.28
C ALA A 233 -1.99 -24.07 -9.30
N ASN A 234 -2.89 -23.09 -9.35
CA ASN A 234 -4.03 -23.05 -10.27
C ASN A 234 -3.85 -22.04 -11.43
N ASN A 235 -2.62 -21.63 -11.73
CA ASN A 235 -2.27 -20.67 -12.79
C ASN A 235 -2.95 -19.30 -12.66
N ILE A 236 -3.26 -18.88 -11.43
CA ILE A 236 -3.67 -17.52 -11.14
C ILE A 236 -2.43 -16.67 -11.02
N ASN A 237 -2.38 -15.56 -11.75
CA ASN A 237 -1.22 -14.67 -11.80
C ASN A 237 -1.50 -13.27 -11.25
N ALA A 238 -2.73 -12.96 -10.84
CA ALA A 238 -3.11 -11.65 -10.34
C ALA A 238 -4.10 -11.73 -9.18
N LEU A 239 -4.03 -10.74 -8.30
CA LEU A 239 -4.85 -10.56 -7.12
C LEU A 239 -5.35 -9.12 -7.08
N ARG A 240 -6.66 -8.90 -6.84
CA ARG A 240 -7.19 -7.61 -6.41
C ARG A 240 -7.54 -7.69 -4.93
N THR A 241 -7.02 -6.72 -4.16
CA THR A 241 -7.29 -6.60 -2.72
C THR A 241 -8.67 -6.00 -2.49
N CYS A 242 -9.71 -6.78 -2.75
CA CYS A 242 -11.07 -6.27 -2.68
C CYS A 242 -11.56 -6.21 -1.23
N HIS A 243 -12.02 -5.09 -0.77
CA HIS A 243 -12.03 -3.74 -1.36
C HIS A 243 -11.34 -2.78 -0.40
N TYR A 244 -10.12 -3.12 -0.01
CA TYR A 244 -9.31 -2.39 0.99
C TYR A 244 -7.85 -2.87 1.00
N PRO A 245 -6.91 -2.08 1.51
CA PRO A 245 -5.52 -2.51 1.68
C PRO A 245 -5.42 -3.72 2.62
N ASN A 246 -4.78 -4.78 2.14
CA ASN A 246 -4.57 -6.00 2.92
C ASN A 246 -3.44 -5.83 3.96
N GLN A 247 -3.18 -6.86 4.77
CA GLN A 247 -2.02 -6.88 5.66
C GLN A 247 -0.72 -6.85 4.84
N THR A 248 0.33 -6.21 5.37
CA THR A 248 1.58 -5.95 4.64
C THR A 248 2.24 -7.22 4.10
N PHE A 249 2.21 -8.30 4.85
CA PHE A 249 2.80 -9.59 4.42
C PHE A 249 2.11 -10.20 3.17
N VAL A 250 0.90 -9.75 2.80
CA VAL A 250 0.24 -10.17 1.55
C VAL A 250 1.08 -9.71 0.35
N TYR A 251 1.54 -8.47 0.39
CA TYR A 251 2.34 -7.89 -0.68
C TYR A 251 3.74 -8.49 -0.73
N ASP A 252 4.37 -8.71 0.44
CA ASP A 252 5.66 -9.42 0.52
C ASP A 252 5.58 -10.81 -0.12
N LEU A 253 4.51 -11.56 0.17
CA LEU A 253 4.28 -12.86 -0.43
C LEU A 253 3.99 -12.78 -1.94
N CYS A 254 3.27 -11.74 -2.40
CA CYS A 254 3.04 -11.51 -3.82
C CYS A 254 4.34 -11.13 -4.55
N ASP A 255 5.22 -10.36 -3.91
CA ASP A 255 6.55 -10.04 -4.43
C ASP A 255 7.42 -11.30 -4.57
N GLU A 256 7.42 -12.16 -3.55
CA GLU A 256 8.24 -13.38 -3.46
C GLU A 256 7.74 -14.48 -4.41
N TYR A 257 6.44 -14.76 -4.39
CA TYR A 257 5.86 -15.87 -5.18
C TYR A 257 5.42 -15.47 -6.58
N GLY A 258 5.40 -14.17 -6.89
CA GLY A 258 5.07 -13.64 -8.20
C GLY A 258 3.56 -13.63 -8.49
N LEU A 259 2.86 -12.65 -7.93
CA LEU A 259 1.49 -12.29 -8.30
C LEU A 259 1.43 -10.80 -8.64
N TYR A 260 0.74 -10.44 -9.70
CA TYR A 260 0.41 -9.04 -9.96
C TYR A 260 -0.69 -8.61 -8.99
N VAL A 261 -0.56 -7.42 -8.42
CA VAL A 261 -1.52 -6.90 -7.45
C VAL A 261 -2.17 -5.63 -7.98
N ILE A 262 -3.50 -5.59 -7.89
CA ILE A 262 -4.30 -4.37 -7.93
C ILE A 262 -4.59 -4.04 -6.47
N ASP A 263 -3.90 -3.04 -5.94
CA ASP A 263 -4.10 -2.61 -4.56
C ASP A 263 -5.18 -1.53 -4.50
N GLU A 264 -6.14 -1.70 -3.59
CA GLU A 264 -7.37 -0.93 -3.60
C GLU A 264 -7.55 -0.10 -2.34
N VAL A 265 -7.86 1.17 -2.54
CA VAL A 265 -8.18 2.10 -1.46
C VAL A 265 -9.41 1.61 -0.70
N ASN A 266 -9.38 1.75 0.61
CA ASN A 266 -10.52 1.45 1.50
C ASN A 266 -11.66 2.45 1.25
N LEU A 267 -12.40 2.24 0.17
CA LEU A 267 -13.52 3.07 -0.26
C LEU A 267 -14.57 2.24 -0.97
N GLU A 268 -15.74 2.17 -0.36
CA GLU A 268 -16.96 1.65 -0.96
C GLU A 268 -18.18 2.33 -0.32
N THR A 269 -19.13 2.76 -1.15
CA THR A 269 -20.28 3.54 -0.69
C THR A 269 -21.59 3.07 -1.31
N HIS A 270 -21.66 1.81 -1.72
CA HIS A 270 -22.76 1.21 -2.48
C HIS A 270 -24.13 1.44 -1.82
N GLY A 271 -24.23 1.30 -0.51
CA GLY A 271 -25.47 1.52 0.23
C GLY A 271 -26.00 2.95 0.15
N THR A 272 -25.15 3.92 -0.22
CA THR A 272 -25.59 5.33 -0.34
C THR A 272 -26.25 5.65 -1.69
N TRP A 273 -26.12 4.77 -2.69
CA TRP A 273 -26.68 4.97 -4.04
C TRP A 273 -27.65 3.88 -4.47
N SER A 274 -28.08 3.04 -3.53
CA SER A 274 -29.13 2.05 -3.75
C SER A 274 -30.50 2.72 -4.00
N GLU A 275 -31.48 1.95 -4.44
CA GLU A 275 -32.85 2.39 -4.64
C GLU A 275 -33.54 2.94 -3.37
N LEU A 276 -32.96 2.68 -2.20
CA LEU A 276 -33.44 3.18 -0.90
C LEU A 276 -33.15 4.68 -0.69
N PHE A 277 -32.21 5.25 -1.45
CA PHE A 277 -31.81 6.64 -1.36
C PHE A 277 -31.89 7.29 -2.73
N ASP A 278 -32.19 8.57 -2.78
CA ASP A 278 -32.08 9.35 -4.00
C ASP A 278 -30.61 9.67 -4.32
N LYS A 279 -30.33 10.15 -5.53
CA LYS A 279 -28.97 10.48 -5.96
C LYS A 279 -28.27 11.55 -5.09
N ALA A 280 -29.04 12.32 -4.29
CA ALA A 280 -28.47 13.33 -3.41
C ALA A 280 -27.66 12.71 -2.24
N HIS A 281 -27.83 11.42 -1.98
CA HIS A 281 -27.13 10.72 -0.91
C HIS A 281 -25.85 10.03 -1.40
N ILE A 282 -25.59 9.94 -2.71
CA ILE A 282 -24.36 9.33 -3.24
C ILE A 282 -23.13 9.98 -2.61
N LEU A 283 -22.18 9.14 -2.16
CA LEU A 283 -20.88 9.52 -1.59
C LEU A 283 -19.73 8.85 -2.37
N PRO A 284 -18.55 9.51 -2.45
CA PRO A 284 -18.30 10.90 -2.06
C PRO A 284 -18.79 11.91 -3.11
N ASP A 285 -19.10 11.50 -4.35
CA ASP A 285 -19.59 12.31 -5.48
C ASP A 285 -18.83 13.65 -5.63
N ASP A 286 -19.54 14.76 -5.79
CA ASP A 286 -18.98 16.12 -5.89
C ASP A 286 -18.96 16.86 -4.54
N LYS A 287 -19.15 16.18 -3.40
CA LYS A 287 -19.29 16.76 -2.07
C LYS A 287 -17.92 17.06 -1.47
N PRO A 288 -17.51 18.35 -1.37
CA PRO A 288 -16.13 18.72 -1.00
C PRO A 288 -15.75 18.33 0.41
N GLU A 289 -16.68 18.15 1.33
CA GLU A 289 -16.45 17.73 2.72
C GLU A 289 -15.90 16.31 2.85
N TRP A 290 -15.99 15.51 1.79
CA TRP A 290 -15.46 14.13 1.75
C TRP A 290 -14.10 14.01 1.06
N LEU A 291 -13.62 15.08 0.41
CA LEU A 291 -12.39 15.00 -0.38
C LEU A 291 -11.17 14.65 0.49
N ASP A 292 -10.97 15.37 1.58
CA ASP A 292 -9.78 15.20 2.42
C ASP A 292 -9.67 13.78 3.00
N ILE A 293 -10.80 13.20 3.42
CA ILE A 293 -10.81 11.85 4.01
C ILE A 293 -10.49 10.76 2.99
N ILE A 294 -10.94 10.90 1.72
CA ILE A 294 -10.59 9.90 0.68
C ILE A 294 -9.16 10.08 0.19
N LEU A 295 -8.64 11.32 0.15
CA LEU A 295 -7.24 11.57 -0.16
C LEU A 295 -6.31 11.02 0.92
N ASP A 296 -6.68 11.13 2.19
CA ASP A 296 -5.94 10.55 3.31
C ASP A 296 -5.86 9.03 3.19
N ARG A 297 -6.97 8.34 2.88
CA ARG A 297 -7.01 6.89 2.65
C ARG A 297 -6.11 6.47 1.49
N ALA A 298 -6.19 7.16 0.35
CA ALA A 298 -5.35 6.91 -0.80
C ALA A 298 -3.86 7.14 -0.49
N ASN A 299 -3.55 8.22 0.25
CA ASN A 299 -2.19 8.52 0.68
C ASN A 299 -1.64 7.46 1.65
N SER A 300 -2.44 7.03 2.62
CA SER A 300 -2.04 6.01 3.60
C SER A 300 -1.73 4.67 2.94
N MET A 301 -2.55 4.22 1.99
CA MET A 301 -2.28 3.05 1.17
C MET A 301 -0.98 3.22 0.37
N TYR A 302 -0.85 4.32 -0.38
CA TYR A 302 0.32 4.57 -1.21
C TYR A 302 1.62 4.61 -0.38
N GLU A 303 1.66 5.39 0.69
CA GLU A 303 2.89 5.55 1.49
C GLU A 303 3.34 4.23 2.13
N ARG A 304 2.40 3.37 2.52
CA ARG A 304 2.69 2.04 3.06
C ARG A 304 3.23 1.10 2.00
N ASP A 305 2.61 1.08 0.79
CA ASP A 305 2.75 -0.01 -0.16
C ASP A 305 3.57 0.33 -1.42
N LYS A 306 4.02 1.58 -1.56
CA LYS A 306 4.69 2.15 -2.75
C LYS A 306 5.90 1.37 -3.27
N ASN A 307 6.58 0.61 -2.41
CA ASN A 307 7.82 -0.09 -2.77
C ASN A 307 7.61 -1.53 -3.27
N HIS A 308 6.38 -2.08 -3.21
CA HIS A 308 6.10 -3.44 -3.65
C HIS A 308 6.09 -3.56 -5.18
N PRO A 309 6.98 -4.37 -5.79
CA PRO A 309 7.00 -4.56 -7.24
C PRO A 309 5.78 -5.32 -7.78
N SER A 310 5.14 -6.13 -6.94
CA SER A 310 3.91 -6.86 -7.29
C SER A 310 2.74 -5.92 -7.59
N ILE A 311 2.67 -4.77 -6.92
CA ILE A 311 1.62 -3.78 -7.16
C ILE A 311 1.90 -3.08 -8.49
N ILE A 312 1.00 -3.24 -9.45
CA ILE A 312 1.12 -2.67 -10.80
C ILE A 312 -0.01 -1.68 -11.12
N ILE A 313 -1.09 -1.72 -10.35
CA ILE A 313 -2.25 -0.84 -10.50
C ILE A 313 -2.70 -0.39 -9.12
N TRP A 314 -2.98 0.90 -8.97
CA TRP A 314 -3.69 1.49 -7.84
C TRP A 314 -5.16 1.61 -8.18
N SER A 315 -6.05 1.00 -7.39
CA SER A 315 -7.49 1.11 -7.54
C SER A 315 -8.06 2.10 -6.54
N LEU A 316 -8.90 3.00 -7.00
CA LEU A 316 -9.44 4.11 -6.19
C LEU A 316 -10.59 3.68 -5.26
N GLY A 317 -11.02 2.44 -5.36
CA GLY A 317 -12.10 1.88 -4.54
C GLY A 317 -13.07 1.06 -5.36
N ASN A 318 -14.11 0.61 -4.70
CA ASN A 318 -15.19 -0.17 -5.25
C ASN A 318 -16.51 0.61 -5.17
N GLU A 319 -17.45 0.32 -6.02
CA GLU A 319 -18.87 0.70 -5.97
C GLU A 319 -19.18 2.02 -5.23
N SER A 320 -18.52 3.11 -5.66
CA SER A 320 -18.69 4.46 -5.12
C SER A 320 -19.25 5.44 -6.16
N TYR A 321 -19.98 4.91 -7.13
CA TYR A 321 -20.65 5.59 -8.24
C TYR A 321 -19.68 6.35 -9.15
N GLY A 322 -19.25 7.55 -8.76
CA GLY A 322 -18.37 8.44 -9.52
C GLY A 322 -18.22 9.81 -8.87
N GLY A 323 -17.97 10.82 -9.69
CA GLY A 323 -17.94 12.21 -9.25
C GLY A 323 -16.57 12.85 -9.21
N LYS A 324 -16.58 14.15 -8.87
CA LYS A 324 -15.38 14.98 -8.87
C LYS A 324 -14.34 14.52 -7.84
N ASN A 325 -14.79 14.02 -6.69
CA ASN A 325 -13.86 13.61 -5.62
C ASN A 325 -12.99 12.43 -6.05
N LEU A 326 -13.55 11.43 -6.76
CA LEU A 326 -12.77 10.32 -7.32
C LEU A 326 -11.79 10.80 -8.41
N TYR A 327 -12.20 11.77 -9.22
CA TYR A 327 -11.31 12.39 -10.19
C TYR A 327 -10.12 13.13 -9.53
N GLU A 328 -10.38 13.92 -8.48
CA GLU A 328 -9.31 14.58 -7.73
C GLU A 328 -8.39 13.57 -7.02
N MET A 329 -8.94 12.46 -6.50
CA MET A 329 -8.14 11.37 -5.94
C MET A 329 -7.27 10.70 -7.00
N SER A 330 -7.78 10.46 -8.22
CA SER A 330 -6.97 9.97 -9.34
C SER A 330 -5.80 10.89 -9.64
N LYS A 331 -6.05 12.20 -9.75
CA LYS A 331 -4.99 13.20 -9.98
C LYS A 331 -3.94 13.19 -8.89
N PHE A 332 -4.38 13.11 -7.65
CA PHE A 332 -3.50 13.01 -6.49
C PHE A 332 -2.59 11.77 -6.59
N MET A 333 -3.15 10.60 -6.87
CA MET A 333 -2.38 9.36 -7.02
C MET A 333 -1.41 9.43 -8.22
N LYS A 334 -1.81 9.98 -9.36
CA LYS A 334 -0.94 10.19 -10.53
C LYS A 334 0.24 11.15 -10.25
N GLN A 335 0.06 12.09 -9.33
CA GLN A 335 1.17 12.97 -8.87
C GLN A 335 2.14 12.24 -7.95
N LYS A 336 1.65 11.31 -7.13
CA LYS A 336 2.48 10.49 -6.22
C LYS A 336 3.27 9.42 -6.96
N ASP A 337 2.63 8.78 -7.95
CA ASP A 337 3.22 7.64 -8.67
C ASP A 337 2.88 7.68 -10.16
N THR A 338 3.92 7.80 -10.97
CA THR A 338 3.83 7.74 -12.44
C THR A 338 4.22 6.37 -13.01
N SER A 339 4.58 5.42 -12.16
CA SER A 339 5.07 4.09 -12.55
C SER A 339 3.98 3.01 -12.58
N ARG A 340 2.77 3.35 -12.12
CA ARG A 340 1.61 2.45 -12.05
C ARG A 340 0.38 3.11 -12.67
N LEU A 341 -0.53 2.27 -13.19
CA LEU A 341 -1.81 2.76 -13.69
C LEU A 341 -2.79 3.01 -12.55
N ILE A 342 -3.73 3.91 -12.79
CA ILE A 342 -4.86 4.15 -11.90
C ILE A 342 -6.10 3.45 -12.48
N HIS A 343 -6.83 2.77 -11.62
CA HIS A 343 -8.06 2.07 -11.93
C HIS A 343 -9.21 2.56 -11.06
N TYR A 344 -10.38 2.68 -11.65
CA TYR A 344 -11.65 2.79 -10.96
C TYR A 344 -12.74 2.07 -11.77
N GLU A 345 -13.44 1.12 -11.16
CA GLU A 345 -14.39 0.26 -11.86
C GLU A 345 -15.71 0.94 -12.22
N GLY A 346 -16.13 1.91 -11.40
CA GLY A 346 -17.43 2.55 -11.48
C GLY A 346 -17.58 3.65 -12.54
N LEU A 347 -16.62 3.85 -13.45
CA LEU A 347 -16.68 4.88 -14.50
C LEU A 347 -17.94 4.80 -15.36
N SER A 348 -18.52 3.63 -15.56
CA SER A 348 -19.74 3.43 -16.34
C SER A 348 -20.95 4.17 -15.75
N HIS A 349 -20.96 4.44 -14.44
CA HIS A 349 -22.05 5.12 -13.73
C HIS A 349 -22.00 6.64 -13.89
N ASP A 350 -20.78 7.21 -14.01
CA ASP A 350 -20.60 8.66 -14.18
C ASP A 350 -19.47 8.99 -15.14
N ARG A 351 -19.80 9.33 -16.36
CA ARG A 351 -18.87 9.64 -17.44
C ARG A 351 -18.40 11.09 -17.49
N ARG A 352 -18.73 11.91 -16.49
CA ARG A 352 -18.29 13.32 -16.44
C ARG A 352 -16.77 13.46 -16.34
N TYR A 353 -16.09 12.47 -15.77
CA TYR A 353 -14.66 12.47 -15.50
C TYR A 353 -13.99 11.16 -15.98
N ASN A 354 -13.96 10.95 -17.30
CA ASN A 354 -13.40 9.72 -17.89
C ASN A 354 -11.92 9.50 -17.57
N GLU A 355 -11.16 10.57 -17.31
CA GLU A 355 -9.73 10.51 -16.97
C GLU A 355 -9.46 9.99 -15.53
N THR A 356 -10.50 9.69 -14.77
CA THR A 356 -10.38 9.11 -13.43
C THR A 356 -9.66 7.76 -13.46
N SER A 357 -9.85 6.96 -14.51
CA SER A 357 -9.19 5.66 -14.66
C SER A 357 -8.38 5.61 -15.97
N ASP A 358 -7.23 4.97 -15.94
CA ASP A 358 -6.37 4.76 -17.13
C ASP A 358 -6.82 3.55 -17.95
N ILE A 359 -7.68 2.71 -17.39
CA ILE A 359 -8.21 1.50 -18.02
C ILE A 359 -9.73 1.45 -17.88
N GLU A 360 -10.38 0.96 -18.92
CA GLU A 360 -11.81 0.68 -18.88
C GLU A 360 -12.06 -0.68 -18.23
N SER A 361 -13.00 -0.73 -17.30
CA SER A 361 -13.42 -1.96 -16.65
C SER A 361 -14.95 -1.99 -16.50
N GLN A 362 -15.49 -3.17 -16.40
CA GLN A 362 -16.92 -3.40 -16.19
C GLN A 362 -17.11 -4.64 -15.32
N MET A 363 -17.99 -4.54 -14.32
CA MET A 363 -18.39 -5.67 -13.49
C MET A 363 -19.59 -6.40 -14.09
N TYR A 364 -19.71 -7.68 -13.77
CA TYR A 364 -20.87 -8.55 -14.10
C TYR A 364 -21.19 -8.65 -15.61
N THR A 365 -20.19 -8.44 -16.47
CA THR A 365 -20.36 -8.54 -17.93
C THR A 365 -20.51 -10.01 -18.35
N PHE A 366 -21.51 -10.31 -19.18
CA PHE A 366 -21.62 -11.64 -19.78
C PHE A 366 -20.49 -11.89 -20.77
N ALA A 367 -19.98 -13.14 -20.81
CA ALA A 367 -18.85 -13.53 -21.64
C ALA A 367 -19.03 -13.25 -23.15
N VAL A 368 -20.30 -13.14 -23.61
CA VAL A 368 -20.66 -12.86 -25.02
C VAL A 368 -20.53 -11.37 -25.35
N GLU A 369 -20.69 -10.46 -24.39
CA GLU A 369 -20.62 -9.02 -24.61
C GLU A 369 -19.17 -8.49 -24.61
N GLY A 370 -18.27 -9.15 -23.90
CA GLY A 370 -16.84 -8.79 -23.83
C GLY A 370 -16.03 -9.06 -25.10
N THR A 371 -16.60 -9.76 -26.10
CA THR A 371 -15.91 -10.06 -27.38
C THR A 371 -16.18 -9.07 -28.49
N SER A 372 -17.03 -8.05 -28.25
CA SER A 372 -17.48 -7.09 -29.29
C SER A 372 -17.01 -5.65 -29.10
N ARG A 373 -16.00 -5.41 -28.22
CA ARG A 373 -15.42 -4.06 -28.02
C ARG A 373 -13.91 -4.06 -28.09
#